data_7192d424b57ef548025027a64168c129
#
_entry.id   7192d424b57ef548025027a64168c129
#
_cell.length_a   1.000
_cell.length_b   1.000
_cell.length_c   1.000
_cell.angle_alpha   90.00
_cell.angle_beta   90.00
_cell.angle_gamma   90.00
#
_symmetry.space_group_name_H-M   'P 1'
#
loop_
_entity.id
_entity.type
_entity.pdbx_description
1 polymer ?
#
loop_
_entity_poly.entity_id
_entity_poly.type
_entity_poly.pdbx_seq_one_letter_code
_entity_poly.pdbx_strand_id
1 'polypeptide(L)'
;MNAYVFCNKELLPDYLDWCRDSGYSWNVLIWKKPTAIPIGDSHRPDIEYLLLFRKNAIWNNGTDANYSRCLIYDRVKKSEDNGNHPTIKPIELIANEIKISSNINSIVVDFFGGSGSTLIACEQLNRTCYMCELDPHYVDVIVNRWEAFTGQTAELITE
;
A
#
# COMPACT_ATOMS: atom_id res chain seq x y z
N MET A 1 11.15 -12.98 -0.21
CA MET A 1 10.45 -11.76 -0.68
C MET A 1 8.98 -11.88 -0.33
N ASN A 2 8.39 -10.84 0.25
CA ASN A 2 6.94 -10.62 0.27
C ASN A 2 6.64 -9.53 -0.76
N ALA A 3 5.56 -9.68 -1.51
CA ALA A 3 5.07 -8.66 -2.43
C ALA A 3 3.56 -8.54 -2.31
N TYR A 4 3.06 -7.31 -2.36
CA TYR A 4 1.66 -6.98 -2.26
C TYR A 4 1.23 -6.22 -3.51
N VAL A 5 0.11 -6.63 -4.11
CA VAL A 5 -0.43 -5.98 -5.30
C VAL A 5 -1.90 -5.67 -5.09
N PHE A 6 -2.23 -4.38 -5.05
CA PHE A 6 -3.62 -3.94 -5.11
C PHE A 6 -4.14 -4.09 -6.53
N CYS A 7 -5.29 -4.72 -6.69
CA CYS A 7 -5.92 -4.85 -7.99
C CYS A 7 -7.44 -4.73 -7.92
N ASN A 8 -8.03 -4.41 -9.06
CA ASN A 8 -9.48 -4.43 -9.26
C ASN A 8 -9.95 -5.84 -9.65
N LYS A 9 -11.25 -6.01 -9.77
CA LYS A 9 -11.88 -7.29 -10.13
C LYS A 9 -11.53 -7.76 -11.55
N GLU A 10 -11.24 -6.83 -12.46
CA GLU A 10 -10.93 -7.12 -13.85
C GLU A 10 -9.55 -7.77 -13.99
N LEU A 11 -8.56 -7.32 -13.23
CA LEU A 11 -7.19 -7.84 -13.24
C LEU A 11 -7.00 -9.06 -12.32
N LEU A 12 -7.91 -9.30 -11.40
CA LEU A 12 -7.79 -10.38 -10.42
C LEU A 12 -7.60 -11.76 -11.07
N PRO A 13 -8.35 -12.15 -12.12
CA PRO A 13 -8.17 -13.46 -12.77
C PRO A 13 -6.75 -13.64 -13.34
N ASP A 14 -6.20 -12.64 -14.02
CA ASP A 14 -4.86 -12.69 -14.62
C ASP A 14 -3.78 -12.89 -13.57
N TYR A 15 -3.89 -12.15 -12.45
CA TYR A 15 -2.98 -12.34 -11.31
C TYR A 15 -3.11 -13.72 -10.67
N LEU A 16 -4.31 -14.27 -10.55
CA LEU A 16 -4.51 -15.61 -10.00
C LEU A 16 -3.94 -16.70 -10.90
N ASP A 17 -4.05 -16.55 -12.22
CA ASP A 17 -3.43 -17.45 -13.18
C ASP A 17 -1.91 -17.40 -13.07
N TRP A 18 -1.33 -16.21 -13.03
CA TRP A 18 0.10 -16.04 -12.78
C TRP A 18 0.54 -16.67 -11.44
N CYS A 19 -0.26 -16.51 -10.37
CA CYS A 19 0.04 -17.10 -9.06
C CYS A 19 0.19 -18.61 -9.12
N ARG A 20 -0.70 -19.30 -9.84
CA ARG A 20 -0.68 -20.76 -9.96
C ARG A 20 0.61 -21.26 -10.60
N ASP A 21 1.12 -20.52 -11.58
CA ASP A 21 2.29 -20.92 -12.37
C ASP A 21 3.62 -20.44 -11.77
N SER A 22 3.60 -19.44 -10.90
CA SER A 22 4.80 -18.76 -10.41
C SER A 22 5.62 -19.53 -9.38
N GLY A 23 5.05 -20.58 -8.76
CA GLY A 23 5.66 -21.30 -7.65
C GLY A 23 5.79 -20.49 -6.34
N TYR A 24 5.14 -19.33 -6.25
CA TYR A 24 4.99 -18.57 -5.00
C TYR A 24 3.84 -19.12 -4.16
N SER A 25 3.95 -19.03 -2.84
CA SER A 25 2.76 -19.10 -1.99
C SER A 25 2.02 -17.76 -2.07
N TRP A 26 0.71 -17.80 -2.11
CA TRP A 26 -0.09 -16.59 -2.29
C TRP A 26 -1.38 -16.62 -1.47
N ASN A 27 -1.90 -15.43 -1.19
CA ASN A 27 -3.19 -15.23 -0.57
C ASN A 27 -3.91 -14.04 -1.22
N VAL A 28 -5.23 -14.11 -1.26
CA VAL A 28 -6.08 -12.96 -1.56
C VAL A 28 -6.56 -12.37 -0.24
N LEU A 29 -6.28 -11.10 -0.04
CA LEU A 29 -6.80 -10.28 1.04
C LEU A 29 -7.83 -9.32 0.47
N ILE A 30 -8.74 -8.85 1.29
CA ILE A 30 -9.78 -7.91 0.92
C ILE A 30 -9.65 -6.67 1.80
N TRP A 31 -9.45 -5.52 1.19
CA TRP A 31 -9.62 -4.26 1.88
C TRP A 31 -11.10 -3.85 1.82
N LYS A 32 -11.76 -3.90 2.97
CA LYS A 32 -13.14 -3.46 3.18
C LYS A 32 -13.16 -1.98 3.58
N LYS A 33 -13.96 -1.19 2.86
CA LYS A 33 -14.16 0.25 3.06
C LYS A 33 -15.53 0.50 3.69
N PRO A 34 -15.65 0.65 5.01
CA PRO A 34 -16.96 0.75 5.69
C PRO A 34 -17.82 1.91 5.19
N THR A 35 -17.19 3.03 4.82
CA THR A 35 -17.87 4.27 4.41
C THR A 35 -18.10 4.39 2.90
N ALA A 36 -17.97 3.31 2.12
CA ALA A 36 -18.26 3.36 0.69
C ALA A 36 -19.74 3.64 0.42
N ILE A 37 -20.00 4.57 -0.49
CA ILE A 37 -21.35 4.96 -0.93
C ILE A 37 -21.73 4.12 -2.16
N PRO A 38 -22.99 3.65 -2.27
CA PRO A 38 -23.47 2.99 -3.49
C PRO A 38 -23.33 3.91 -4.72
N ILE A 39 -22.99 3.34 -5.86
CA ILE A 39 -22.88 4.04 -7.14
C ILE A 39 -23.86 3.37 -8.10
N GLY A 40 -24.86 4.12 -8.57
CA GLY A 40 -25.89 3.61 -9.48
C GLY A 40 -26.70 2.46 -8.88
N ASP A 41 -27.19 1.56 -9.72
CA ASP A 41 -28.06 0.44 -9.38
C ASP A 41 -27.28 -0.85 -9.06
N SER A 42 -26.07 -0.72 -8.49
CA SER A 42 -25.18 -1.84 -8.19
C SER A 42 -24.84 -1.93 -6.71
N HIS A 43 -24.19 -3.01 -6.35
CA HIS A 43 -23.61 -3.17 -5.01
C HIS A 43 -22.55 -2.07 -4.75
N ARG A 44 -22.33 -1.76 -3.46
CA ARG A 44 -21.32 -0.78 -3.06
C ARG A 44 -19.93 -1.23 -3.52
N PRO A 45 -19.12 -0.34 -4.12
CA PRO A 45 -17.71 -0.62 -4.42
C PRO A 45 -16.85 -0.52 -3.14
N ASP A 46 -17.22 -1.31 -2.15
CA ASP A 46 -16.69 -1.20 -0.79
C ASP A 46 -15.52 -2.14 -0.51
N ILE A 47 -15.04 -2.86 -1.53
CA ILE A 47 -13.87 -3.71 -1.44
C ILE A 47 -12.84 -3.38 -2.52
N GLU A 48 -11.58 -3.59 -2.18
CA GLU A 48 -10.46 -3.77 -3.12
C GLU A 48 -9.75 -5.07 -2.78
N TYR A 49 -9.16 -5.69 -3.80
CA TYR A 49 -8.35 -6.88 -3.63
C TYR A 49 -6.90 -6.51 -3.38
N LEU A 50 -6.27 -7.26 -2.48
CA LEU A 50 -4.84 -7.18 -2.20
C LEU A 50 -4.27 -8.58 -2.29
N LEU A 51 -3.41 -8.80 -3.27
CA LEU A 51 -2.72 -10.08 -3.44
C LEU A 51 -1.40 -10.06 -2.69
N LEU A 52 -1.16 -11.07 -1.87
CA LEU A 52 0.10 -11.32 -1.22
C LEU A 52 0.81 -12.49 -1.90
N PHE A 53 2.03 -12.26 -2.37
CA PHE A 53 2.93 -13.29 -2.88
C PHE A 53 4.12 -13.46 -1.95
N ARG A 54 4.50 -14.72 -1.69
CA ARG A 54 5.58 -15.01 -0.75
C ARG A 54 6.51 -16.10 -1.28
N LYS A 55 7.82 -15.87 -1.14
CA LYS A 55 8.84 -16.87 -1.41
C LYS A 55 10.01 -16.69 -0.45
N ASN A 56 10.23 -17.67 0.44
CA ASN A 56 11.32 -17.66 1.41
C ASN A 56 11.43 -16.32 2.16
N ALA A 57 10.32 -15.84 2.68
CA ALA A 57 10.19 -14.49 3.17
C ALA A 57 9.91 -14.43 4.68
N ILE A 58 10.32 -13.35 5.31
CA ILE A 58 10.02 -13.02 6.70
C ILE A 58 8.50 -12.98 6.90
N TRP A 59 8.07 -13.51 8.03
CA TRP A 59 6.71 -13.41 8.51
C TRP A 59 6.74 -13.23 10.02
N ASN A 60 6.43 -12.02 10.47
CA ASN A 60 6.48 -11.67 11.88
C ASN A 60 5.19 -12.10 12.58
N ASN A 61 5.25 -13.21 13.30
CA ASN A 61 4.18 -13.60 14.21
C ASN A 61 4.32 -12.85 15.55
N GLY A 62 3.19 -12.52 16.17
CA GLY A 62 3.18 -11.93 17.51
C GLY A 62 3.41 -10.42 17.54
N THR A 63 3.30 -9.71 16.42
CA THR A 63 3.20 -8.25 16.39
C THR A 63 1.77 -7.82 16.74
N ASP A 64 1.58 -6.52 16.96
CA ASP A 64 0.26 -5.90 17.12
C ASP A 64 -0.49 -5.73 15.79
N ALA A 65 -0.01 -6.35 14.72
CA ALA A 65 -0.59 -6.28 13.40
C ALA A 65 -1.89 -7.12 13.29
N ASN A 66 -2.76 -6.70 12.38
CA ASN A 66 -3.97 -7.45 12.05
C ASN A 66 -3.66 -8.51 10.99
N TYR A 67 -3.75 -9.79 11.36
CA TYR A 67 -3.51 -10.94 10.47
C TYR A 67 -4.77 -11.41 9.72
N SER A 68 -5.87 -10.70 9.83
CA SER A 68 -7.09 -11.02 9.08
C SER A 68 -6.89 -10.84 7.59
N ARG A 69 -7.50 -11.71 6.78
CA ARG A 69 -7.57 -11.51 5.33
C ARG A 69 -8.62 -10.45 4.93
N CYS A 70 -9.49 -10.07 5.84
CA CYS A 70 -10.43 -8.97 5.67
C CYS A 70 -9.91 -7.77 6.47
N LEU A 71 -9.30 -6.83 5.75
CA LEU A 71 -8.69 -5.63 6.28
C LEU A 71 -9.72 -4.51 6.26
N ILE A 72 -10.15 -4.07 7.44
CA ILE A 72 -11.22 -3.07 7.58
C ILE A 72 -10.57 -1.73 7.91
N TYR A 73 -10.46 -0.86 6.91
CA TYR A 73 -9.92 0.49 7.02
C TYR A 73 -10.78 1.46 6.20
N ASP A 74 -11.04 2.63 6.74
CA ASP A 74 -11.73 3.68 6.01
C ASP A 74 -10.85 4.25 4.88
N ARG A 75 -11.51 4.81 3.88
CA ARG A 75 -10.81 5.59 2.86
C ARG A 75 -10.29 6.88 3.47
N VAL A 76 -9.15 7.35 2.98
CA VAL A 76 -8.67 8.69 3.30
C VAL A 76 -9.69 9.72 2.83
N LYS A 77 -10.06 10.65 3.69
CA LYS A 77 -11.02 11.71 3.35
C LYS A 77 -10.38 12.71 2.40
N LYS A 78 -11.16 13.27 1.49
CA LYS A 78 -10.68 14.32 0.56
C LYS A 78 -10.08 15.53 1.26
N SER A 79 -10.55 15.85 2.47
CA SER A 79 -10.00 16.94 3.30
C SER A 79 -8.60 16.67 3.85
N GLU A 80 -8.19 15.40 3.90
CA GLU A 80 -6.89 14.95 4.39
C GLU A 80 -5.90 14.71 3.23
N ASP A 81 -6.40 14.78 2.00
CA ASP A 81 -5.69 14.46 0.76
C ASP A 81 -5.07 15.69 0.06
N ASN A 82 -5.19 16.89 0.60
CA ASN A 82 -4.86 18.12 -0.12
C ASN A 82 -5.39 18.18 -1.58
N GLY A 83 -6.40 17.36 -1.89
CA GLY A 83 -7.23 17.47 -3.09
C GLY A 83 -6.76 16.72 -4.34
N ASN A 84 -5.70 15.92 -4.33
CA ASN A 84 -5.01 15.59 -5.58
C ASN A 84 -4.92 14.12 -6.01
N HIS A 85 -5.26 13.12 -5.18
CA HIS A 85 -5.14 11.73 -5.63
C HIS A 85 -6.46 10.94 -5.52
N PRO A 86 -6.96 10.35 -6.63
CA PRO A 86 -8.27 9.68 -6.62
C PRO A 86 -8.33 8.38 -5.79
N THR A 87 -7.19 7.77 -5.46
CA THR A 87 -7.14 6.42 -4.86
C THR A 87 -6.08 6.26 -3.77
N ILE A 88 -6.00 7.22 -2.83
CA ILE A 88 -5.06 7.12 -1.70
C ILE A 88 -5.35 5.89 -0.86
N LYS A 89 -4.30 5.13 -0.56
CA LYS A 89 -4.38 4.02 0.39
C LYS A 89 -4.15 4.52 1.82
N PRO A 90 -4.94 4.03 2.81
CA PRO A 90 -4.70 4.35 4.21
C PRO A 90 -3.29 3.94 4.65
N ILE A 91 -2.60 4.82 5.37
CA ILE A 91 -1.26 4.53 5.88
C ILE A 91 -1.31 3.32 6.82
N GLU A 92 -2.33 3.22 7.66
CA GLU A 92 -2.50 2.16 8.63
C GLU A 92 -2.64 0.78 7.97
N LEU A 93 -3.31 0.72 6.80
CA LEU A 93 -3.41 -0.50 6.00
C LEU A 93 -2.03 -0.95 5.51
N ILE A 94 -1.26 -0.03 4.92
CA ILE A 94 0.08 -0.31 4.41
C ILE A 94 1.03 -0.67 5.56
N ALA A 95 0.98 0.08 6.65
CA ALA A 95 1.80 -0.15 7.83
C ALA A 95 1.55 -1.54 8.44
N ASN A 96 0.29 -2.01 8.46
CA ASN A 96 -0.05 -3.35 8.91
C ASN A 96 0.72 -4.43 8.12
N GLU A 97 0.69 -4.34 6.80
CA GLU A 97 1.34 -5.33 5.92
C GLU A 97 2.88 -5.25 6.02
N ILE A 98 3.44 -4.04 6.17
CA ILE A 98 4.87 -3.84 6.39
C ILE A 98 5.33 -4.48 7.71
N LYS A 99 4.57 -4.30 8.81
CA LYS A 99 4.87 -4.93 10.12
C LYS A 99 4.94 -6.45 10.02
N ILE A 100 3.98 -7.06 9.33
CA ILE A 100 3.89 -8.51 9.15
C ILE A 100 5.07 -9.06 8.32
N SER A 101 5.50 -8.30 7.32
CA SER A 101 6.34 -8.81 6.22
C SER A 101 7.79 -8.33 6.25
N SER A 102 8.17 -7.50 7.21
CA SER A 102 9.52 -6.93 7.30
C SER A 102 9.96 -6.68 8.74
N ASN A 103 11.26 -6.69 8.98
CA ASN A 103 11.86 -6.25 10.25
C ASN A 103 12.18 -4.74 10.22
N ILE A 104 12.46 -4.17 11.38
CA ILE A 104 13.04 -2.82 11.50
C ILE A 104 14.30 -2.77 10.63
N ASN A 105 14.56 -1.64 9.97
CA ASN A 105 15.65 -1.40 9.02
C ASN A 105 15.61 -2.25 7.75
N SER A 106 14.53 -3.01 7.49
CA SER A 106 14.37 -3.68 6.20
C SER A 106 14.12 -2.67 5.08
N ILE A 107 14.47 -3.08 3.87
CA ILE A 107 14.15 -2.34 2.65
C ILE A 107 12.74 -2.71 2.18
N VAL A 108 11.95 -1.69 1.87
CA VAL A 108 10.65 -1.78 1.22
C VAL A 108 10.75 -1.06 -0.12
N VAL A 109 10.25 -1.68 -1.18
CA VAL A 109 10.26 -1.09 -2.53
C VAL A 109 8.82 -0.91 -3.01
N ASP A 110 8.50 0.28 -3.51
CA ASP A 110 7.23 0.60 -4.13
C ASP A 110 7.45 1.21 -5.53
N PHE A 111 7.01 0.51 -6.57
CA PHE A 111 7.18 0.95 -7.96
C PHE A 111 6.06 1.88 -8.44
N PHE A 112 5.04 2.14 -7.61
CA PHE A 112 3.86 2.94 -7.95
C PHE A 112 3.50 3.85 -6.79
N GLY A 113 4.38 4.80 -6.50
CA GLY A 113 4.37 5.63 -5.29
C GLY A 113 3.06 6.38 -5.02
N GLY A 114 2.42 6.86 -6.08
CA GLY A 114 1.17 7.59 -5.99
C GLY A 114 1.25 8.79 -5.04
N SER A 115 0.51 8.74 -3.94
CA SER A 115 0.55 9.79 -2.91
C SER A 115 1.59 9.56 -1.80
N GLY A 116 2.45 8.53 -1.89
CA GLY A 116 3.51 8.26 -0.92
C GLY A 116 3.06 7.58 0.38
N SER A 117 1.92 6.90 0.39
CA SER A 117 1.45 6.22 1.63
C SER A 117 2.43 5.18 2.13
N THR A 118 3.11 4.47 1.22
CA THR A 118 4.14 3.48 1.57
C THR A 118 5.36 4.15 2.21
N LEU A 119 5.80 5.29 1.70
CA LEU A 119 6.93 6.05 2.26
C LEU A 119 6.64 6.48 3.70
N ILE A 120 5.47 7.07 3.94
CA ILE A 120 5.07 7.49 5.30
C ILE A 120 4.96 6.30 6.25
N ALA A 121 4.38 5.18 5.80
CA ALA A 121 4.30 3.96 6.61
C ALA A 121 5.69 3.41 6.97
N CYS A 122 6.64 3.44 6.02
CA CYS A 122 8.03 3.04 6.26
C CYS A 122 8.72 3.94 7.27
N GLU A 123 8.55 5.25 7.16
CA GLU A 123 9.09 6.24 8.11
C GLU A 123 8.57 5.98 9.53
N GLN A 124 7.26 5.82 9.69
CA GLN A 124 6.65 5.48 11.00
C GLN A 124 7.19 4.20 11.62
N LEU A 125 7.60 3.26 10.80
CA LEU A 125 7.99 1.92 11.23
C LEU A 125 9.49 1.69 11.24
N ASN A 126 10.31 2.70 10.95
CA ASN A 126 11.76 2.60 10.80
C ASN A 126 12.19 1.56 9.74
N ARG A 127 11.63 1.66 8.54
CA ARG A 127 12.01 0.93 7.34
C ARG A 127 12.59 1.89 6.32
N THR A 128 13.54 1.42 5.50
CA THR A 128 14.03 2.19 4.35
C THR A 128 13.10 1.97 3.16
N CYS A 129 12.58 3.05 2.58
CA CYS A 129 11.71 2.99 1.41
C CYS A 129 12.46 3.42 0.15
N TYR A 130 12.44 2.59 -0.89
CA TYR A 130 12.79 2.99 -2.26
C TYR A 130 11.51 3.05 -3.07
N MET A 131 11.27 4.17 -3.74
CA MET A 131 10.01 4.43 -4.42
C MET A 131 10.24 4.95 -5.82
N CYS A 132 9.39 4.53 -6.77
CA CYS A 132 9.30 5.10 -8.10
C CYS A 132 7.90 5.66 -8.31
N GLU A 133 7.83 6.80 -9.00
CA GLU A 133 6.57 7.39 -9.46
C GLU A 133 6.81 7.99 -10.85
N LEU A 134 5.89 7.73 -11.76
CA LEU A 134 6.01 8.15 -13.16
C LEU A 134 5.58 9.61 -13.37
N ASP A 135 4.57 10.06 -12.63
CA ASP A 135 4.04 11.42 -12.76
C ASP A 135 4.82 12.38 -11.86
N PRO A 136 5.55 13.38 -12.44
CA PRO A 136 6.31 14.35 -11.66
C PRO A 136 5.47 15.12 -10.64
N HIS A 137 4.19 15.36 -10.94
CA HIS A 137 3.29 16.02 -10.00
C HIS A 137 3.13 15.20 -8.71
N TYR A 138 2.99 13.87 -8.83
CA TYR A 138 2.90 13.01 -7.65
C TYR A 138 4.24 12.84 -6.94
N VAL A 139 5.36 12.97 -7.63
CA VAL A 139 6.68 13.05 -6.98
C VAL A 139 6.73 14.25 -6.03
N ASP A 140 6.29 15.44 -6.49
CA ASP A 140 6.19 16.62 -5.63
C ASP A 140 5.26 16.41 -4.44
N VAL A 141 4.12 15.74 -4.64
CA VAL A 141 3.18 15.37 -3.56
C VAL A 141 3.85 14.47 -2.53
N ILE A 142 4.60 13.46 -2.97
CA ILE A 142 5.35 12.54 -2.10
C ILE A 142 6.37 13.29 -1.25
N VAL A 143 7.18 14.13 -1.88
CA VAL A 143 8.23 14.91 -1.22
C VAL A 143 7.62 15.85 -0.18
N ASN A 144 6.66 16.68 -0.58
CA ASN A 144 5.99 17.62 0.33
C ASN A 144 5.33 16.91 1.53
N ARG A 145 4.72 15.75 1.28
CA ARG A 145 4.08 14.96 2.34
C ARG A 145 5.10 14.39 3.32
N TRP A 146 6.24 13.91 2.82
CA TRP A 146 7.31 13.40 3.66
C TRP A 146 7.97 14.50 4.48
N GLU A 147 8.27 15.66 3.88
CA GLU A 147 8.80 16.83 4.58
C GLU A 147 7.86 17.32 5.69
N ALA A 148 6.56 17.42 5.38
CA ALA A 148 5.55 17.82 6.36
C ALA A 148 5.44 16.80 7.52
N PHE A 149 5.63 15.52 7.23
CA PHE A 149 5.53 14.45 8.25
C PHE A 149 6.78 14.39 9.14
N THR A 150 7.96 14.51 8.55
CA THR A 150 9.24 14.32 9.27
C THR A 150 9.81 15.62 9.84
N GLY A 151 9.44 16.78 9.28
CA GLY A 151 10.09 18.06 9.55
C GLY A 151 11.49 18.20 8.94
N GLN A 152 11.88 17.26 8.08
CA GLN A 152 13.15 17.28 7.36
C GLN A 152 12.97 17.87 5.96
N THR A 153 14.06 18.23 5.30
CA THR A 153 14.08 18.71 3.92
C THR A 153 14.63 17.61 3.01
N ALA A 154 13.96 17.31 1.91
CA ALA A 154 14.42 16.37 0.91
C ALA A 154 15.53 17.02 0.06
N GLU A 155 16.53 16.23 -0.32
CA GLU A 155 17.61 16.67 -1.18
C GLU A 155 17.45 16.14 -2.59
N LEU A 156 17.51 17.04 -3.58
CA LEU A 156 17.55 16.66 -4.98
C LEU A 156 18.97 16.27 -5.36
N ILE A 157 19.19 14.99 -5.66
CA ILE A 157 20.48 14.51 -6.15
C ILE A 157 20.45 14.63 -7.68
N THR A 158 21.24 15.53 -8.23
CA THR A 158 21.48 15.65 -9.68
C THR A 158 22.80 14.97 -10.02
N GLU A 159 22.77 14.05 -11.01
CA GLU A 159 23.99 13.47 -11.60
C GLU A 159 24.75 14.49 -12.44
#